data_0807f29a30f37d9a0d39fffc82d02042
#
_entry.id   0807f29a30f37d9a0d39fffc82d02042
#
_cell.length_a   1.000
_cell.length_b   1.000
_cell.length_c   1.000
_cell.angle_alpha   90.00
_cell.angle_beta   90.00
_cell.angle_gamma   90.00
#
_symmetry.space_group_name_H-M   'P 1'
#
loop_
_entity.id
_entity.type
_entity.pdbx_description
1 polymer ?
#
loop_
_entity_poly.entity_id
_entity_poly.type
_entity_poly.pdbx_seq_one_letter_code
_entity_poly.pdbx_strand_id
1 'polypeptide(L)'
;LQTNAAAGKTPALVQVGWSYREYFANNFEYSQPQDIIDNLSKEDSSFISDKFEENIYNLATANDGSQVGLPYSLSVAVIYLNMDILNEAGVNKDELKTWEDIRQAAQTISQNTDHIGLYIQEAQDNWNIQAMVESNGSQVLKDGKAAFADEKGKETYQFYQDMVEEGSALHATGEEGQQAFISGNIGMWHQSVAHRTNVMKNANFEAVAIPSPAFEGEENNKPAGGSMLVVTGQDEEQQLAAWKFMKFLYEPDNIAAWTAGTGYVPPTKDASENDDLQALIKDDKIFPAAYANLENMVPWAPFPGDSGMQAEKMLIDLKDRVLSGADVETEVTKTQNEINQLIK
;
A
#
# COMPACT_ATOMS: atom_id res chain seq x y z
N LEU A 1 -17.40 9.60 9.21
CA LEU A 1 -17.19 10.98 8.76
C LEU A 1 -18.43 11.54 8.09
N GLN A 2 -19.01 10.88 7.07
CA GLN A 2 -20.20 11.32 6.30
C GLN A 2 -21.36 11.77 7.20
N THR A 3 -21.72 10.97 8.21
CA THR A 3 -22.79 11.30 9.16
C THR A 3 -22.50 12.58 9.95
N ASN A 4 -21.26 12.78 10.34
CA ASN A 4 -20.84 13.97 11.08
C ASN A 4 -20.82 15.20 10.16
N ALA A 5 -20.33 15.05 8.93
CA ALA A 5 -20.32 16.12 7.93
C ALA A 5 -21.76 16.58 7.61
N ALA A 6 -22.67 15.65 7.34
CA ALA A 6 -24.09 15.95 7.12
C ALA A 6 -24.78 16.63 8.32
N ALA A 7 -24.26 16.44 9.54
CA ALA A 7 -24.75 17.11 10.75
C ALA A 7 -24.02 18.42 11.08
N GLY A 8 -23.11 18.90 10.21
CA GLY A 8 -22.28 20.10 10.47
C GLY A 8 -21.27 19.92 11.61
N LYS A 9 -20.82 18.70 11.88
CA LYS A 9 -19.90 18.33 12.97
C LYS A 9 -18.65 17.64 12.43
N THR A 10 -18.12 18.12 11.30
CA THR A 10 -16.87 17.61 10.76
C THR A 10 -15.70 17.88 11.72
N PRO A 11 -14.85 16.91 12.05
CA PRO A 11 -13.63 17.16 12.81
C PRO A 11 -12.74 18.17 12.07
N ALA A 12 -11.94 18.96 12.79
CA ALA A 12 -11.05 19.94 12.16
C ALA A 12 -9.89 19.30 11.38
N LEU A 13 -9.51 18.08 11.73
CA LEU A 13 -8.47 17.28 11.08
C LEU A 13 -8.93 15.84 10.93
N VAL A 14 -8.68 15.23 9.78
CA VAL A 14 -8.99 13.83 9.52
C VAL A 14 -7.81 13.12 8.87
N GLN A 15 -7.67 11.84 9.15
CA GLN A 15 -6.74 10.96 8.45
C GLN A 15 -7.51 10.20 7.36
N VAL A 16 -7.03 10.28 6.11
CA VAL A 16 -7.67 9.71 4.93
C VAL A 16 -6.72 8.74 4.25
N GLY A 17 -7.14 7.50 4.04
CA GLY A 17 -6.37 6.50 3.30
C GLY A 17 -6.23 6.89 1.82
N TRP A 18 -5.12 6.48 1.19
CA TRP A 18 -4.79 6.84 -0.19
C TRP A 18 -5.88 6.44 -1.19
N SER A 19 -6.50 5.26 -1.03
CA SER A 19 -7.59 4.78 -1.89
C SER A 19 -8.85 5.66 -1.85
N TYR A 20 -9.03 6.45 -0.79
CA TYR A 20 -10.18 7.35 -0.61
C TYR A 20 -9.91 8.78 -1.07
N ARG A 21 -8.72 9.09 -1.60
CA ARG A 21 -8.32 10.45 -1.95
C ARG A 21 -9.31 11.14 -2.89
N GLU A 22 -9.62 10.52 -4.04
CA GLU A 22 -10.56 11.09 -5.02
C GLU A 22 -11.98 11.22 -4.46
N TYR A 23 -12.46 10.16 -3.80
CA TYR A 23 -13.77 10.21 -3.16
C TYR A 23 -13.85 11.33 -2.13
N PHE A 24 -12.77 11.52 -1.34
CA PHE A 24 -12.72 12.58 -0.35
C PHE A 24 -12.71 13.97 -1.00
N ALA A 25 -11.86 14.18 -1.98
CA ALA A 25 -11.76 15.43 -2.72
C ALA A 25 -13.09 15.86 -3.35
N ASN A 26 -13.86 14.90 -3.88
CA ASN A 26 -15.13 15.18 -4.55
C ASN A 26 -16.32 15.37 -3.59
N ASN A 27 -16.27 14.85 -2.36
CA ASN A 27 -17.44 14.75 -1.48
C ASN A 27 -17.34 15.51 -0.16
N PHE A 28 -16.16 16.07 0.17
CA PHE A 28 -15.95 16.80 1.42
C PHE A 28 -15.30 18.15 1.19
N GLU A 29 -15.67 19.12 2.04
CA GLU A 29 -14.96 20.39 2.13
C GLU A 29 -13.63 20.19 2.89
N TYR A 30 -12.55 20.76 2.36
CA TYR A 30 -11.23 20.75 2.98
C TYR A 30 -10.44 22.01 2.61
N SER A 31 -9.41 22.29 3.36
CA SER A 31 -8.47 23.38 3.07
C SER A 31 -7.16 22.80 2.56
N GLN A 32 -6.73 23.28 1.40
CA GLN A 32 -5.43 22.88 0.85
C GLN A 32 -4.30 23.38 1.77
N PRO A 33 -3.25 22.58 2.00
CA PRO A 33 -2.13 22.98 2.87
C PRO A 33 -1.52 24.33 2.50
N GLN A 34 -1.33 24.60 1.20
CA GLN A 34 -0.75 25.85 0.73
C GLN A 34 -1.66 27.05 1.04
N ASP A 35 -2.98 26.91 0.93
CA ASP A 35 -3.93 27.98 1.25
C ASP A 35 -3.88 28.36 2.72
N ILE A 36 -3.68 27.37 3.62
CA ILE A 36 -3.51 27.61 5.05
C ILE A 36 -2.21 28.38 5.32
N ILE A 37 -1.13 27.98 4.67
CA ILE A 37 0.16 28.67 4.79
C ILE A 37 0.03 30.12 4.32
N ASP A 38 -0.51 30.34 3.13
CA ASP A 38 -0.57 31.65 2.50
C ASP A 38 -1.48 32.64 3.25
N ASN A 39 -2.55 32.14 3.85
CA ASN A 39 -3.54 32.99 4.50
C ASN A 39 -3.40 33.08 6.03
N LEU A 40 -3.02 31.98 6.69
CA LEU A 40 -3.08 31.84 8.15
C LEU A 40 -1.72 31.64 8.84
N SER A 41 -0.67 31.17 8.11
CA SER A 41 0.62 30.79 8.69
C SER A 41 1.79 31.08 7.75
N LYS A 42 1.95 32.35 7.35
CA LYS A 42 2.96 32.80 6.36
C LYS A 42 4.39 32.51 6.76
N GLU A 43 4.66 32.38 8.05
CA GLU A 43 5.96 31.97 8.58
C GLU A 43 6.36 30.55 8.16
N ASP A 44 5.40 29.71 7.74
CA ASP A 44 5.60 28.33 7.31
C ASP A 44 5.77 28.18 5.80
N SER A 45 6.12 29.26 5.08
CA SER A 45 6.17 29.29 3.60
C SER A 45 7.11 28.24 2.98
N SER A 46 8.13 27.77 3.68
CA SER A 46 9.04 26.72 3.22
C SER A 46 8.69 25.31 3.77
N PHE A 47 7.67 25.19 4.64
CA PHE A 47 7.40 23.95 5.34
C PHE A 47 7.23 22.75 4.40
N ILE A 48 6.45 22.90 3.33
CA ILE A 48 6.19 21.79 2.39
C ILE A 48 7.48 21.37 1.68
N SER A 49 8.20 22.33 1.12
CA SER A 49 9.46 22.08 0.38
C SER A 49 10.58 21.54 1.26
N ASP A 50 10.62 21.94 2.54
CA ASP A 50 11.64 21.47 3.47
C ASP A 50 11.35 20.05 3.94
N LYS A 51 10.07 19.70 4.12
CA LYS A 51 9.65 18.41 4.69
C LYS A 51 9.50 17.29 3.69
N PHE A 52 8.97 17.53 2.48
CA PHE A 52 8.57 16.46 1.58
C PHE A 52 9.40 16.42 0.30
N GLU A 53 9.72 15.21 -0.19
CA GLU A 53 10.09 15.00 -1.58
C GLU A 53 8.88 15.22 -2.48
N GLU A 54 9.10 15.74 -3.69
CA GLU A 54 8.01 16.11 -4.61
C GLU A 54 7.12 14.92 -4.97
N ASN A 55 7.71 13.76 -5.25
CA ASN A 55 6.97 12.54 -5.57
C ASN A 55 6.10 12.07 -4.38
N ILE A 56 6.58 12.20 -3.15
CA ILE A 56 5.81 11.85 -1.95
C ILE A 56 4.68 12.87 -1.70
N TYR A 57 4.97 14.15 -1.82
CA TYR A 57 3.96 15.21 -1.69
C TYR A 57 2.82 15.02 -2.69
N ASN A 58 3.16 14.69 -3.94
CA ASN A 58 2.20 14.49 -5.02
C ASN A 58 1.27 13.27 -4.85
N LEU A 59 1.58 12.33 -3.94
CA LEU A 59 0.65 11.24 -3.61
C LEU A 59 -0.69 11.74 -3.06
N ALA A 60 -0.72 12.93 -2.43
CA ALA A 60 -1.93 13.55 -1.90
C ALA A 60 -2.62 14.54 -2.88
N THR A 61 -2.20 14.59 -4.15
CA THR A 61 -2.79 15.43 -5.19
C THR A 61 -3.94 14.69 -5.87
N ALA A 62 -5.13 15.28 -5.91
CA ALA A 62 -6.29 14.74 -6.62
C ALA A 62 -6.18 14.88 -8.14
N ASN A 63 -7.04 14.21 -8.90
CA ASN A 63 -7.01 14.20 -10.35
C ASN A 63 -7.27 15.59 -10.99
N ASP A 64 -7.92 16.50 -10.29
CA ASP A 64 -8.13 17.90 -10.69
C ASP A 64 -6.92 18.82 -10.40
N GLY A 65 -5.86 18.28 -9.80
CA GLY A 65 -4.66 19.00 -9.40
C GLY A 65 -4.71 19.64 -8.01
N SER A 66 -5.82 19.52 -7.27
CA SER A 66 -5.91 20.03 -5.91
C SER A 66 -5.11 19.17 -4.93
N GLN A 67 -4.44 19.83 -3.97
CA GLN A 67 -3.70 19.14 -2.90
C GLN A 67 -4.64 18.86 -1.74
N VAL A 68 -5.08 17.62 -1.60
CA VAL A 68 -6.10 17.24 -0.60
C VAL A 68 -5.56 17.33 0.82
N GLY A 69 -4.30 16.98 1.04
CA GLY A 69 -3.68 16.98 2.36
C GLY A 69 -2.18 16.80 2.33
N LEU A 70 -1.58 16.42 3.45
CA LEU A 70 -0.16 16.10 3.54
C LEU A 70 0.06 14.61 3.81
N PRO A 71 1.04 13.95 3.15
CA PRO A 71 1.41 12.57 3.43
C PRO A 71 1.76 12.36 4.89
N TYR A 72 1.18 11.34 5.55
CA TYR A 72 1.44 11.08 6.96
C TYR A 72 1.94 9.67 7.25
N SER A 73 1.30 8.67 6.68
CA SER A 73 1.73 7.28 6.79
C SER A 73 2.04 6.76 5.39
N LEU A 74 3.24 6.23 5.20
CA LEU A 74 3.62 5.55 3.98
C LEU A 74 3.84 4.08 4.26
N SER A 75 3.26 3.21 3.46
CA SER A 75 3.61 1.80 3.46
C SER A 75 3.91 1.33 2.05
N VAL A 76 4.76 0.34 1.98
CA VAL A 76 5.11 -0.37 0.75
C VAL A 76 4.88 -1.85 0.95
N ALA A 77 4.65 -2.57 -0.13
CA ALA A 77 4.59 -4.01 -0.12
C ALA A 77 5.98 -4.59 0.11
N VAL A 78 6.04 -5.59 0.97
CA VAL A 78 7.21 -6.42 1.23
C VAL A 78 6.80 -7.88 1.21
N ILE A 79 7.76 -8.78 1.09
CA ILE A 79 7.51 -10.20 1.34
C ILE A 79 8.14 -10.56 2.68
N TYR A 80 7.31 -10.87 3.66
CA TYR A 80 7.75 -11.47 4.92
C TYR A 80 8.12 -12.93 4.69
N LEU A 81 9.24 -13.36 5.27
CA LEU A 81 9.78 -14.70 5.14
C LEU A 81 9.83 -15.37 6.52
N ASN A 82 9.30 -16.59 6.59
CA ASN A 82 9.54 -17.50 7.71
C ASN A 82 10.83 -18.27 7.46
N MET A 83 11.91 -17.86 8.10
CA MET A 83 13.24 -18.43 7.85
C MET A 83 13.34 -19.90 8.25
N ASP A 84 12.54 -20.36 9.23
CA ASP A 84 12.54 -21.77 9.63
C ASP A 84 12.02 -22.65 8.49
N ILE A 85 10.91 -22.27 7.86
CA ILE A 85 10.34 -22.98 6.69
C ILE A 85 11.24 -22.88 5.47
N LEU A 86 11.80 -21.68 5.17
CA LEU A 86 12.72 -21.53 4.03
C LEU A 86 13.94 -22.43 4.18
N ASN A 87 14.54 -22.48 5.38
CA ASN A 87 15.68 -23.35 5.68
C ASN A 87 15.32 -24.84 5.57
N GLU A 88 14.16 -25.26 6.10
CA GLU A 88 13.64 -26.63 5.96
C GLU A 88 13.48 -27.04 4.49
N ALA A 89 12.92 -26.14 3.68
CA ALA A 89 12.72 -26.38 2.25
C ALA A 89 14.02 -26.29 1.41
N GLY A 90 15.10 -25.73 1.96
CA GLY A 90 16.34 -25.46 1.25
C GLY A 90 16.28 -24.24 0.33
N VAL A 91 15.41 -23.28 0.63
CA VAL A 91 15.24 -22.03 -0.13
C VAL A 91 16.21 -20.96 0.38
N ASN A 92 17.00 -20.38 -0.52
CA ASN A 92 17.90 -19.28 -0.21
C ASN A 92 17.22 -17.94 -0.46
N LYS A 93 16.97 -17.15 0.60
CA LYS A 93 16.31 -15.84 0.50
C LYS A 93 17.05 -14.85 -0.42
N ASP A 94 18.37 -14.97 -0.56
CA ASP A 94 19.18 -14.05 -1.37
C ASP A 94 19.01 -14.28 -2.89
N GLU A 95 18.36 -15.35 -3.28
CA GLU A 95 17.99 -15.69 -4.66
C GLU A 95 16.59 -15.19 -5.04
N LEU A 96 15.80 -14.70 -4.10
CA LEU A 96 14.44 -14.20 -4.32
C LEU A 96 14.47 -12.76 -4.85
N LYS A 97 14.52 -12.58 -6.17
CA LYS A 97 14.69 -11.28 -6.84
C LYS A 97 13.50 -10.87 -7.71
N THR A 98 12.78 -11.84 -8.26
CA THR A 98 11.65 -11.66 -9.17
C THR A 98 10.41 -12.42 -8.68
N TRP A 99 9.24 -12.13 -9.24
CA TRP A 99 8.04 -12.91 -8.94
C TRP A 99 8.17 -14.36 -9.38
N GLU A 100 8.94 -14.63 -10.44
CA GLU A 100 9.26 -15.98 -10.89
C GLU A 100 10.06 -16.74 -9.84
N ASP A 101 11.06 -16.11 -9.20
CA ASP A 101 11.82 -16.70 -8.11
C ASP A 101 10.92 -16.99 -6.90
N ILE A 102 9.98 -16.07 -6.58
CA ILE A 102 9.00 -16.26 -5.50
C ILE A 102 8.09 -17.47 -5.79
N ARG A 103 7.59 -17.61 -7.03
CA ARG A 103 6.79 -18.79 -7.43
C ARG A 103 7.60 -20.08 -7.29
N GLN A 104 8.83 -20.10 -7.77
CA GLN A 104 9.69 -21.27 -7.67
C GLN A 104 9.98 -21.63 -6.20
N ALA A 105 10.24 -20.64 -5.37
CA ALA A 105 10.43 -20.84 -3.93
C ALA A 105 9.15 -21.38 -3.27
N ALA A 106 7.98 -20.83 -3.60
CA ALA A 106 6.70 -21.27 -3.08
C ALA A 106 6.41 -22.74 -3.45
N GLN A 107 6.66 -23.12 -4.70
CA GLN A 107 6.57 -24.52 -5.15
C GLN A 107 7.55 -25.43 -4.39
N THR A 108 8.80 -24.99 -4.22
CA THR A 108 9.82 -25.75 -3.48
C THR A 108 9.41 -26.00 -2.04
N ILE A 109 8.87 -24.96 -1.35
CA ILE A 109 8.36 -25.08 0.01
C ILE A 109 7.22 -26.12 0.06
N SER A 110 6.20 -25.97 -0.78
CA SER A 110 5.03 -26.85 -0.76
C SER A 110 5.32 -28.29 -1.18
N GLN A 111 6.40 -28.53 -1.94
CA GLN A 111 6.83 -29.87 -2.35
C GLN A 111 7.73 -30.57 -1.33
N ASN A 112 8.55 -29.81 -0.62
CA ASN A 112 9.58 -30.33 0.28
C ASN A 112 9.19 -30.31 1.76
N THR A 113 8.08 -29.64 2.10
CA THR A 113 7.59 -29.51 3.48
C THR A 113 6.07 -29.69 3.53
N ASP A 114 5.51 -29.74 4.74
CA ASP A 114 4.06 -29.77 4.95
C ASP A 114 3.44 -28.35 4.99
N HIS A 115 4.18 -27.31 4.54
CA HIS A 115 3.79 -25.92 4.60
C HIS A 115 3.35 -25.37 3.23
N ILE A 116 2.55 -24.30 3.25
CA ILE A 116 2.19 -23.55 2.04
C ILE A 116 3.31 -22.54 1.74
N GLY A 117 3.67 -22.42 0.44
CA GLY A 117 4.78 -21.57 0.04
C GLY A 117 4.50 -20.08 0.21
N LEU A 118 3.35 -19.59 -0.25
CA LEU A 118 3.05 -18.15 -0.32
C LEU A 118 1.61 -17.85 0.07
N TYR A 119 1.42 -16.69 0.73
CA TYR A 119 0.14 -16.00 0.80
C TYR A 119 0.31 -14.57 0.30
N ILE A 120 -0.53 -14.14 -0.64
CA ILE A 120 -0.67 -12.74 -1.08
C ILE A 120 -1.95 -12.21 -0.46
N GLN A 121 -1.83 -11.10 0.28
CA GLN A 121 -2.97 -10.52 0.98
C GLN A 121 -4.18 -10.35 0.06
N GLU A 122 -5.31 -10.83 0.51
CA GLU A 122 -6.58 -10.77 -0.19
C GLU A 122 -7.65 -10.04 0.62
N ALA A 123 -8.81 -9.89 0.03
CA ALA A 123 -10.10 -9.71 0.62
C ALA A 123 -10.52 -8.31 1.10
N GLN A 124 -9.67 -7.37 1.43
CA GLN A 124 -10.13 -6.07 1.93
C GLN A 124 -9.83 -4.91 0.97
N ASP A 125 -8.84 -5.09 0.11
CA ASP A 125 -8.43 -4.12 -0.88
C ASP A 125 -7.74 -4.80 -2.08
N ASN A 126 -7.51 -4.03 -3.14
CA ASN A 126 -6.82 -4.49 -4.34
C ASN A 126 -5.33 -4.11 -4.34
N TRP A 127 -4.79 -3.59 -3.25
CA TRP A 127 -3.46 -2.98 -3.18
C TRP A 127 -2.33 -3.94 -3.55
N ASN A 128 -2.36 -5.17 -3.04
CA ASN A 128 -1.32 -6.16 -3.35
C ASN A 128 -1.40 -6.65 -4.80
N ILE A 129 -2.60 -6.83 -5.35
CA ILE A 129 -2.73 -7.20 -6.77
C ILE A 129 -2.35 -6.04 -7.68
N GLN A 130 -2.65 -4.79 -7.30
CA GLN A 130 -2.14 -3.63 -8.02
C GLN A 130 -0.61 -3.61 -8.03
N ALA A 131 0.04 -3.89 -6.89
CA ALA A 131 1.51 -3.97 -6.82
C ALA A 131 2.07 -5.02 -7.78
N MET A 132 1.42 -6.16 -7.94
CA MET A 132 1.83 -7.19 -8.91
C MET A 132 1.57 -6.75 -10.35
N VAL A 133 0.39 -6.23 -10.66
CA VAL A 133 0.01 -5.77 -12.01
C VAL A 133 0.96 -4.69 -12.51
N GLU A 134 1.26 -3.69 -11.67
CA GLU A 134 2.11 -2.58 -12.05
C GLU A 134 3.61 -2.94 -12.08
N SER A 135 4.03 -3.92 -11.29
CA SER A 135 5.38 -4.47 -11.37
C SER A 135 5.55 -5.55 -12.46
N ASN A 136 4.50 -5.84 -13.24
CA ASN A 136 4.56 -6.61 -14.49
C ASN A 136 4.43 -5.70 -15.73
N GLY A 137 4.54 -4.38 -15.58
CA GLY A 137 4.51 -3.43 -16.69
C GLY A 137 3.10 -3.06 -17.18
N SER A 138 2.02 -3.53 -16.52
CA SER A 138 0.65 -3.08 -16.75
C SER A 138 0.27 -1.92 -15.83
N GLN A 139 -0.94 -1.37 -15.95
CA GLN A 139 -1.45 -0.31 -15.10
C GLN A 139 -2.90 -0.59 -14.72
N VAL A 140 -3.23 -0.46 -13.43
CA VAL A 140 -4.62 -0.60 -13.00
C VAL A 140 -5.47 0.56 -13.52
N LEU A 141 -4.93 1.78 -13.50
CA LEU A 141 -5.59 2.97 -14.02
C LEU A 141 -4.63 3.74 -14.93
N LYS A 142 -5.11 4.13 -16.12
CA LYS A 142 -4.38 4.96 -17.08
C LYS A 142 -5.31 6.02 -17.67
N ASP A 143 -4.89 7.29 -17.62
CA ASP A 143 -5.66 8.42 -18.16
C ASP A 143 -7.12 8.44 -17.66
N GLY A 144 -7.33 8.15 -16.38
CA GLY A 144 -8.65 8.12 -15.74
C GLY A 144 -9.54 6.92 -16.13
N LYS A 145 -8.97 5.90 -16.77
CA LYS A 145 -9.69 4.67 -17.17
C LYS A 145 -9.01 3.44 -16.62
N ALA A 146 -9.79 2.42 -16.27
CA ALA A 146 -9.26 1.10 -15.96
C ALA A 146 -8.55 0.52 -17.19
N ALA A 147 -7.32 0.01 -17.02
CA ALA A 147 -6.42 -0.39 -18.10
C ALA A 147 -5.72 -1.74 -17.87
N PHE A 148 -6.10 -2.49 -16.86
CA PHE A 148 -5.44 -3.73 -16.40
C PHE A 148 -5.76 -4.99 -17.23
N ALA A 149 -6.60 -4.89 -18.27
CA ALA A 149 -6.94 -6.03 -19.14
C ALA A 149 -6.06 -6.12 -20.39
N ASP A 150 -4.87 -5.52 -20.36
CA ASP A 150 -3.84 -5.79 -21.36
C ASP A 150 -3.19 -7.16 -21.13
N GLU A 151 -2.26 -7.53 -22.00
CA GLU A 151 -1.58 -8.83 -21.96
C GLU A 151 -0.88 -9.05 -20.60
N LYS A 152 -0.12 -8.04 -20.13
CA LYS A 152 0.62 -8.10 -18.87
C LYS A 152 -0.28 -8.17 -17.62
N GLY A 153 -1.37 -7.43 -17.60
CA GLY A 153 -2.34 -7.51 -16.52
C GLY A 153 -2.99 -8.91 -16.44
N LYS A 154 -3.42 -9.48 -17.58
CA LYS A 154 -3.97 -10.84 -17.63
C LYS A 154 -2.94 -11.89 -17.21
N GLU A 155 -1.69 -11.77 -17.68
CA GLU A 155 -0.58 -12.64 -17.25
C GLU A 155 -0.41 -12.62 -15.73
N THR A 156 -0.54 -11.45 -15.09
CA THR A 156 -0.43 -11.31 -13.63
C THR A 156 -1.54 -12.08 -12.90
N TYR A 157 -2.79 -11.93 -13.34
CA TYR A 157 -3.91 -12.68 -12.75
C TYR A 157 -3.77 -14.19 -12.98
N GLN A 158 -3.33 -14.60 -14.17
CA GLN A 158 -3.09 -16.00 -14.48
C GLN A 158 -1.94 -16.58 -13.63
N PHE A 159 -0.85 -15.82 -13.49
CA PHE A 159 0.28 -16.21 -12.64
C PHE A 159 -0.15 -16.53 -11.22
N TYR A 160 -1.02 -15.68 -10.63
CA TYR A 160 -1.51 -15.91 -9.28
C TYR A 160 -2.50 -17.08 -9.22
N GLN A 161 -3.42 -17.18 -10.18
CA GLN A 161 -4.34 -18.32 -10.28
C GLN A 161 -3.58 -19.65 -10.35
N ASP A 162 -2.57 -19.74 -11.23
CA ASP A 162 -1.74 -20.94 -11.37
C ASP A 162 -1.10 -21.37 -10.05
N MET A 163 -0.56 -20.41 -9.27
CA MET A 163 0.06 -20.69 -7.98
C MET A 163 -0.94 -21.25 -6.96
N VAL A 164 -2.19 -20.78 -6.99
CA VAL A 164 -3.27 -21.32 -6.14
C VAL A 164 -3.67 -22.72 -6.61
N GLU A 165 -3.83 -22.94 -7.91
CA GLU A 165 -4.20 -24.25 -8.49
C GLU A 165 -3.11 -25.30 -8.28
N GLU A 166 -1.84 -24.89 -8.32
CA GLU A 166 -0.69 -25.75 -8.02
C GLU A 166 -0.55 -26.09 -6.52
N GLY A 167 -1.29 -25.38 -5.65
CA GLY A 167 -1.19 -25.52 -4.20
C GLY A 167 0.06 -24.86 -3.59
N SER A 168 0.78 -24.03 -4.34
CA SER A 168 1.95 -23.29 -3.84
C SER A 168 1.60 -21.96 -3.20
N ALA A 169 0.41 -21.40 -3.49
CA ALA A 169 -0.15 -20.22 -2.83
C ALA A 169 -1.51 -20.49 -2.18
N LEU A 170 -1.75 -19.81 -1.07
CA LEU A 170 -3.02 -19.90 -0.33
C LEU A 170 -4.03 -18.90 -0.93
N HIS A 171 -5.26 -19.37 -1.19
CA HIS A 171 -6.44 -18.53 -1.38
C HIS A 171 -7.25 -18.53 -0.08
N ALA A 172 -7.29 -17.41 0.62
CA ALA A 172 -7.94 -17.26 1.93
C ALA A 172 -8.31 -15.80 2.21
N THR A 173 -9.12 -15.56 3.21
CA THR A 173 -9.39 -14.22 3.71
C THR A 173 -8.13 -13.59 4.33
N GLY A 174 -8.09 -12.26 4.43
CA GLY A 174 -6.96 -11.55 5.02
C GLY A 174 -6.64 -11.99 6.45
N GLU A 175 -7.66 -12.26 7.25
CA GLU A 175 -7.52 -12.73 8.64
C GLU A 175 -6.95 -14.15 8.70
N GLU A 176 -7.47 -15.06 7.88
CA GLU A 176 -7.01 -16.46 7.82
C GLU A 176 -5.56 -16.55 7.34
N GLY A 177 -5.21 -15.83 6.27
CA GLY A 177 -3.84 -15.83 5.74
C GLY A 177 -2.84 -15.22 6.70
N GLN A 178 -3.17 -14.10 7.36
CA GLN A 178 -2.34 -13.52 8.42
C GLN A 178 -2.15 -14.49 9.58
N GLN A 179 -3.22 -15.12 10.05
CA GLN A 179 -3.14 -16.09 11.14
C GLN A 179 -2.29 -17.31 10.75
N ALA A 180 -2.43 -17.78 9.51
CA ALA A 180 -1.65 -18.90 9.00
C ALA A 180 -0.15 -18.56 8.94
N PHE A 181 0.23 -17.35 8.51
CA PHE A 181 1.63 -16.91 8.53
C PHE A 181 2.17 -16.80 9.96
N ILE A 182 1.46 -16.06 10.84
CA ILE A 182 1.89 -15.85 12.23
C ILE A 182 2.04 -17.17 13.00
N SER A 183 1.20 -18.16 12.69
CA SER A 183 1.25 -19.50 13.29
C SER A 183 2.36 -20.40 12.72
N GLY A 184 3.13 -19.92 11.72
CA GLY A 184 4.23 -20.68 11.12
C GLY A 184 3.79 -21.73 10.10
N ASN A 185 2.61 -21.58 9.46
CA ASN A 185 2.11 -22.52 8.46
C ASN A 185 2.41 -22.11 7.00
N ILE A 186 2.94 -20.89 6.81
CA ILE A 186 3.24 -20.31 5.48
C ILE A 186 4.69 -19.82 5.45
N GLY A 187 5.40 -20.11 4.36
CA GLY A 187 6.79 -19.71 4.18
C GLY A 187 6.97 -18.23 3.86
N MET A 188 6.10 -17.68 3.02
CA MET A 188 6.22 -16.30 2.51
C MET A 188 4.86 -15.59 2.55
N TRP A 189 4.85 -14.31 2.96
CA TRP A 189 3.64 -13.49 3.01
C TRP A 189 3.86 -12.13 2.35
N HIS A 190 3.21 -11.88 1.23
CA HIS A 190 3.22 -10.58 0.56
C HIS A 190 2.22 -9.64 1.21
N GLN A 191 2.71 -8.60 1.87
CA GLN A 191 1.88 -7.68 2.64
C GLN A 191 2.58 -6.34 2.89
N SER A 192 1.83 -5.37 3.38
CA SER A 192 2.33 -4.07 3.84
C SER A 192 3.36 -4.20 4.96
N VAL A 193 4.43 -3.40 4.89
CA VAL A 193 5.41 -3.25 5.97
C VAL A 193 4.77 -2.79 7.30
N ALA A 194 3.60 -2.18 7.27
CA ALA A 194 2.84 -1.79 8.47
C ALA A 194 2.48 -2.98 9.39
N HIS A 195 2.53 -4.22 8.89
CA HIS A 195 2.38 -5.42 9.71
C HIS A 195 3.63 -5.80 10.51
N ARG A 196 4.77 -5.11 10.32
CA ARG A 196 6.04 -5.38 11.01
C ARG A 196 5.88 -5.58 12.51
N THR A 197 5.27 -4.63 13.21
CA THR A 197 5.10 -4.69 14.66
C THR A 197 4.29 -5.90 15.10
N ASN A 198 3.25 -6.27 14.34
CA ASN A 198 2.46 -7.46 14.59
C ASN A 198 3.28 -8.73 14.38
N VAL A 199 4.02 -8.83 13.28
CA VAL A 199 4.89 -9.98 12.95
C VAL A 199 5.95 -10.15 14.02
N MET A 200 6.71 -9.09 14.34
CA MET A 200 7.77 -9.13 15.34
C MET A 200 7.30 -9.54 16.74
N LYS A 201 6.05 -9.17 17.09
CA LYS A 201 5.48 -9.47 18.40
C LYS A 201 4.92 -10.87 18.52
N ASN A 202 4.34 -11.41 17.45
CA ASN A 202 3.48 -12.59 17.53
C ASN A 202 4.01 -13.82 16.77
N ALA A 203 4.96 -13.66 15.83
CA ALA A 203 5.61 -14.80 15.18
C ALA A 203 6.58 -15.48 16.15
N ASN A 204 6.53 -16.81 16.21
CA ASN A 204 7.43 -17.62 17.06
C ASN A 204 8.59 -18.23 16.28
N PHE A 205 8.94 -17.64 15.14
CA PHE A 205 10.02 -18.03 14.23
C PHE A 205 10.85 -16.81 13.84
N GLU A 206 12.00 -17.02 13.23
CA GLU A 206 12.79 -15.93 12.67
C GLU A 206 12.08 -15.33 11.44
N ALA A 207 11.50 -14.14 11.61
CA ALA A 207 10.89 -13.39 10.53
C ALA A 207 11.87 -12.35 9.97
N VAL A 208 12.03 -12.33 8.65
CA VAL A 208 12.74 -11.28 7.90
C VAL A 208 11.83 -10.78 6.79
N ALA A 209 12.19 -9.67 6.13
CA ALA A 209 11.50 -9.28 4.92
C ALA A 209 12.48 -8.97 3.78
N ILE A 210 11.98 -9.16 2.56
CA ILE A 210 12.61 -8.69 1.33
C ILE A 210 11.68 -7.68 0.64
N PRO A 211 12.20 -6.79 -0.20
CA PRO A 211 11.35 -5.93 -1.02
C PRO A 211 10.39 -6.76 -1.87
N SER A 212 9.14 -6.32 -2.02
CA SER A 212 8.26 -6.92 -3.03
C SER A 212 8.93 -6.81 -4.40
N PRO A 213 9.11 -7.89 -5.16
CA PRO A 213 9.85 -7.87 -6.41
C PRO A 213 9.03 -7.34 -7.58
N ALA A 214 9.70 -7.10 -8.72
CA ALA A 214 9.08 -7.02 -10.04
C ALA A 214 9.08 -8.39 -10.72
N PHE A 215 8.34 -8.51 -11.82
CA PHE A 215 8.54 -9.60 -12.78
C PHE A 215 9.84 -9.41 -13.55
N GLU A 216 10.38 -10.48 -14.13
CA GLU A 216 11.67 -10.45 -14.81
C GLU A 216 11.69 -9.43 -15.96
N GLY A 217 12.63 -8.49 -15.91
CA GLY A 217 12.80 -7.45 -16.94
C GLY A 217 11.88 -6.24 -16.81
N GLU A 218 10.99 -6.20 -15.79
CA GLU A 218 10.05 -5.11 -15.58
C GLU A 218 10.50 -4.15 -14.44
N GLU A 219 9.93 -2.93 -14.45
CA GLU A 219 10.16 -1.96 -13.39
C GLU A 219 9.35 -2.29 -12.13
N ASN A 220 9.93 -2.02 -10.97
CA ASN A 220 9.32 -2.34 -9.68
C ASN A 220 8.38 -1.23 -9.19
N ASN A 221 7.32 -0.95 -9.92
CA ASN A 221 6.30 0.03 -9.54
C ASN A 221 5.39 -0.52 -8.44
N LYS A 222 5.17 0.28 -7.38
CA LYS A 222 4.36 -0.14 -6.22
C LYS A 222 3.40 0.95 -5.79
N PRO A 223 2.13 0.64 -5.54
CA PRO A 223 1.19 1.61 -4.98
C PRO A 223 1.62 2.01 -3.56
N ALA A 224 1.55 3.30 -3.28
CA ALA A 224 1.70 3.81 -1.93
C ALA A 224 0.53 3.34 -1.07
N GLY A 225 0.82 2.67 0.03
CA GLY A 225 -0.15 2.39 1.08
C GLY A 225 -0.07 3.42 2.21
N GLY A 226 -1.08 3.44 3.09
CA GLY A 226 -1.13 4.35 4.23
C GLY A 226 -2.14 5.47 4.05
N SER A 227 -1.78 6.71 4.43
CA SER A 227 -2.74 7.80 4.55
C SER A 227 -2.11 9.19 4.51
N MET A 228 -2.97 10.18 4.31
CA MET A 228 -2.68 11.61 4.43
C MET A 228 -3.47 12.23 5.58
N LEU A 229 -3.02 13.38 6.08
CA LEU A 229 -3.76 14.25 6.99
C LEU A 229 -4.41 15.37 6.20
N VAL A 230 -5.70 15.59 6.44
CA VAL A 230 -6.53 16.57 5.71
C VAL A 230 -7.18 17.53 6.70
N VAL A 231 -7.02 18.82 6.48
CA VAL A 231 -7.68 19.85 7.27
C VAL A 231 -9.09 20.08 6.77
N THR A 232 -10.06 19.85 7.65
CA THR A 232 -11.51 19.96 7.40
C THR A 232 -12.19 20.96 8.34
N GLY A 233 -11.39 21.81 9.01
CA GLY A 233 -11.88 22.88 9.91
C GLY A 233 -12.80 23.84 9.17
N GLN A 234 -13.92 24.19 9.82
CA GLN A 234 -14.99 24.99 9.21
C GLN A 234 -14.72 26.51 9.29
N ASP A 235 -13.77 26.93 10.11
CA ASP A 235 -13.36 28.32 10.28
C ASP A 235 -11.82 28.43 10.41
N GLU A 236 -11.30 29.66 10.32
CA GLU A 236 -9.86 29.95 10.39
C GLU A 236 -9.22 29.51 11.71
N GLU A 237 -9.94 29.56 12.81
CA GLU A 237 -9.42 29.15 14.13
C GLU A 237 -9.19 27.63 14.17
N GLN A 238 -10.16 26.85 13.68
CA GLN A 238 -10.07 25.40 13.58
C GLN A 238 -8.99 24.98 12.57
N GLN A 239 -8.91 25.64 11.42
CA GLN A 239 -7.90 25.37 10.39
C GLN A 239 -6.49 25.62 10.93
N LEU A 240 -6.28 26.75 11.61
CA LEU A 240 -4.99 27.08 12.21
C LEU A 240 -4.62 26.13 13.37
N ALA A 241 -5.59 25.71 14.17
CA ALA A 241 -5.38 24.74 15.24
C ALA A 241 -4.98 23.37 14.66
N ALA A 242 -5.68 22.90 13.60
CA ALA A 242 -5.36 21.67 12.89
C ALA A 242 -3.95 21.74 12.27
N TRP A 243 -3.61 22.86 11.62
CA TRP A 243 -2.30 23.10 11.03
C TRP A 243 -1.17 23.04 12.07
N LYS A 244 -1.33 23.69 13.21
CA LYS A 244 -0.37 23.63 14.32
C LYS A 244 -0.17 22.22 14.85
N PHE A 245 -1.26 21.45 14.96
CA PHE A 245 -1.18 20.05 15.37
C PHE A 245 -0.50 19.18 14.31
N MET A 246 -0.78 19.41 13.03
CA MET A 246 -0.06 18.73 11.95
C MET A 246 1.44 19.01 12.03
N LYS A 247 1.86 20.28 12.17
CA LYS A 247 3.29 20.62 12.31
C LYS A 247 3.95 19.88 13.47
N PHE A 248 3.27 19.78 14.62
CA PHE A 248 3.76 18.99 15.75
C PHE A 248 3.94 17.51 15.37
N LEU A 249 2.97 16.91 14.68
CA LEU A 249 3.10 15.52 14.23
C LEU A 249 4.27 15.31 13.24
N TYR A 250 4.61 16.34 12.44
CA TYR A 250 5.72 16.29 11.47
C TYR A 250 7.07 16.75 12.06
N GLU A 251 7.17 17.00 13.35
CA GLU A 251 8.47 17.14 13.99
C GLU A 251 9.27 15.81 13.85
N PRO A 252 10.58 15.86 13.56
CA PRO A 252 11.37 14.67 13.25
C PRO A 252 11.25 13.56 14.30
N ASP A 253 11.29 13.91 15.58
CA ASP A 253 11.18 12.94 16.68
C ASP A 253 9.79 12.29 16.75
N ASN A 254 8.73 13.05 16.47
CA ASN A 254 7.35 12.54 16.49
C ASN A 254 7.08 11.59 15.32
N ILE A 255 7.55 11.94 14.10
CA ILE A 255 7.45 11.04 12.94
C ILE A 255 8.34 9.82 13.13
N ALA A 256 9.54 9.95 13.69
CA ALA A 256 10.41 8.82 13.99
C ALA A 256 9.75 7.85 15.00
N ALA A 257 9.16 8.39 16.06
CA ALA A 257 8.41 7.60 17.06
C ALA A 257 7.18 6.90 16.42
N TRP A 258 6.44 7.60 15.56
CA TRP A 258 5.32 7.02 14.80
C TRP A 258 5.79 5.87 13.90
N THR A 259 6.85 6.07 13.13
CA THR A 259 7.47 5.07 12.26
C THR A 259 7.90 3.84 13.05
N ALA A 260 8.65 4.03 14.13
CA ALA A 260 9.12 2.95 14.98
C ALA A 260 7.98 2.13 15.59
N GLY A 261 6.91 2.82 16.04
CA GLY A 261 5.77 2.18 16.70
C GLY A 261 4.82 1.45 15.76
N THR A 262 4.68 1.92 14.52
CA THR A 262 3.69 1.41 13.56
C THR A 262 4.26 0.50 12.48
N GLY A 263 5.53 0.68 12.10
CA GLY A 263 6.14 0.02 10.96
C GLY A 263 5.98 0.77 9.63
N TYR A 264 5.29 1.90 9.61
CA TYR A 264 5.23 2.75 8.42
C TYR A 264 6.59 3.36 8.08
N VAL A 265 6.77 3.77 6.82
CA VAL A 265 7.92 4.56 6.38
C VAL A 265 7.64 6.04 6.64
N PRO A 266 8.61 6.85 7.10
CA PRO A 266 8.40 8.26 7.31
C PRO A 266 8.14 8.98 5.99
N PRO A 267 7.16 9.88 5.92
CA PRO A 267 6.87 10.65 4.71
C PRO A 267 7.80 11.86 4.53
N THR A 268 8.59 12.24 5.55
CA THR A 268 9.39 13.46 5.57
C THR A 268 10.89 13.16 5.47
N LYS A 269 11.62 14.07 4.83
CA LYS A 269 13.07 13.97 4.61
C LYS A 269 13.86 13.87 5.91
N ASP A 270 13.56 14.80 6.83
CA ASP A 270 14.29 14.97 8.10
C ASP A 270 14.01 13.85 9.12
N ALA A 271 12.87 13.20 9.06
CA ALA A 271 12.61 12.04 9.92
C ALA A 271 13.53 10.85 9.58
N SER A 272 13.91 10.69 8.32
CA SER A 272 14.87 9.67 7.90
C SER A 272 16.29 9.92 8.41
N GLU A 273 16.60 11.14 8.85
CA GLU A 273 17.90 11.55 9.42
C GLU A 273 17.94 11.38 10.96
N ASN A 274 16.82 11.02 11.61
CA ASN A 274 16.75 10.82 13.04
C ASN A 274 17.62 9.64 13.47
N ASP A 275 18.57 9.86 14.39
CA ASP A 275 19.57 8.86 14.81
C ASP A 275 18.95 7.59 15.40
N ASP A 276 17.90 7.71 16.21
CA ASP A 276 17.21 6.57 16.83
C ASP A 276 16.48 5.73 15.76
N LEU A 277 15.86 6.38 14.78
CA LEU A 277 15.20 5.70 13.67
C LEU A 277 16.24 5.01 12.76
N GLN A 278 17.37 5.65 12.47
CA GLN A 278 18.46 5.05 11.70
C GLN A 278 19.05 3.83 12.40
N ALA A 279 19.25 3.90 13.71
CA ALA A 279 19.72 2.74 14.50
C ALA A 279 18.69 1.60 14.44
N LEU A 280 17.40 1.91 14.59
CA LEU A 280 16.33 0.92 14.48
C LEU A 280 16.29 0.27 13.10
N ILE A 281 16.36 1.05 12.02
CA ILE A 281 16.34 0.53 10.64
C ILE A 281 17.53 -0.39 10.39
N LYS A 282 18.72 -0.01 10.86
CA LYS A 282 19.95 -0.78 10.66
C LYS A 282 19.92 -2.16 11.32
N ASP A 283 19.36 -2.23 12.52
CA ASP A 283 19.36 -3.45 13.33
C ASP A 283 18.10 -4.33 13.07
N ASP A 284 17.12 -3.81 12.34
CA ASP A 284 15.88 -4.50 12.04
C ASP A 284 16.00 -5.41 10.81
N LYS A 285 15.27 -6.52 10.83
CA LYS A 285 15.30 -7.51 9.74
C LYS A 285 14.19 -7.30 8.70
N ILE A 286 13.29 -6.33 8.92
CA ILE A 286 12.12 -6.06 8.08
C ILE A 286 12.20 -4.67 7.44
N PHE A 287 12.50 -3.62 8.21
CA PHE A 287 12.55 -2.25 7.73
C PHE A 287 13.43 -2.02 6.50
N PRO A 288 14.64 -2.59 6.38
CA PRO A 288 15.46 -2.38 5.19
C PRO A 288 14.74 -2.70 3.87
N ALA A 289 13.85 -3.70 3.89
CA ALA A 289 13.04 -4.07 2.72
C ALA A 289 12.03 -2.98 2.31
N ALA A 290 11.54 -2.20 3.27
CA ALA A 290 10.58 -1.14 3.02
C ALA A 290 11.22 0.10 2.37
N TYR A 291 12.50 0.35 2.63
CA TYR A 291 13.22 1.51 2.09
C TYR A 291 13.76 1.26 0.68
N ALA A 292 13.79 0.03 0.23
CA ALA A 292 14.18 -0.29 -1.13
C ALA A 292 13.07 0.16 -2.11
N ASN A 293 13.45 0.91 -3.14
CA ASN A 293 12.58 1.34 -4.24
C ASN A 293 11.45 2.32 -3.85
N LEU A 294 11.68 3.19 -2.86
CA LEU A 294 10.72 4.25 -2.52
C LEU A 294 10.53 5.26 -3.68
N GLU A 295 11.53 5.42 -4.54
CA GLU A 295 11.47 6.27 -5.73
C GLU A 295 10.46 5.77 -6.78
N ASN A 296 10.11 4.49 -6.77
CA ASN A 296 9.17 3.87 -7.70
C ASN A 296 7.75 3.75 -7.12
N MET A 297 7.43 4.56 -6.11
CA MET A 297 6.07 4.60 -5.58
C MET A 297 5.12 5.27 -6.57
N VAL A 298 3.99 4.61 -6.81
CA VAL A 298 2.89 5.11 -7.63
C VAL A 298 1.65 5.34 -6.76
N PRO A 299 0.70 6.17 -7.19
CA PRO A 299 -0.56 6.34 -6.47
C PRO A 299 -1.35 5.03 -6.39
N TRP A 300 -1.98 4.72 -5.26
CA TRP A 300 -3.04 3.72 -5.20
C TRP A 300 -4.15 4.14 -6.16
N ALA A 301 -4.54 3.24 -7.10
CA ALA A 301 -5.36 3.57 -8.26
C ALA A 301 -6.54 4.51 -7.92
N PRO A 302 -6.43 5.80 -8.27
CA PRO A 302 -7.43 6.81 -7.88
C PRO A 302 -8.57 6.84 -8.90
N PHE A 303 -9.47 5.85 -8.84
CA PHE A 303 -10.61 5.81 -9.75
C PHE A 303 -11.42 7.10 -9.65
N PRO A 304 -11.73 7.76 -10.80
CA PRO A 304 -12.42 9.03 -10.81
C PRO A 304 -13.90 8.90 -10.44
N GLY A 305 -14.48 10.03 -10.03
CA GLY A 305 -15.91 10.18 -9.76
C GLY A 305 -16.34 9.55 -8.42
N ASP A 306 -17.66 9.53 -8.22
CA ASP A 306 -18.27 9.07 -6.96
C ASP A 306 -18.30 7.54 -6.82
N SER A 307 -18.04 6.84 -7.90
CA SER A 307 -18.09 5.37 -7.97
C SER A 307 -16.74 4.69 -7.74
N GLY A 308 -15.69 5.43 -7.39
CA GLY A 308 -14.34 4.89 -7.20
C GLY A 308 -14.28 3.73 -6.20
N MET A 309 -14.99 3.84 -5.07
CA MET A 309 -15.07 2.76 -4.07
C MET A 309 -15.75 1.49 -4.63
N GLN A 310 -16.74 1.66 -5.51
CA GLN A 310 -17.38 0.52 -6.17
C GLN A 310 -16.45 -0.13 -7.20
N ALA A 311 -15.68 0.67 -7.93
CA ALA A 311 -14.67 0.16 -8.86
C ALA A 311 -13.59 -0.66 -8.13
N GLU A 312 -13.12 -0.18 -6.98
CA GLU A 312 -12.17 -0.92 -6.13
C GLU A 312 -12.76 -2.26 -5.66
N LYS A 313 -14.04 -2.25 -5.19
CA LYS A 313 -14.72 -3.49 -4.82
C LYS A 313 -14.82 -4.48 -5.99
N MET A 314 -15.05 -4.01 -7.20
CA MET A 314 -15.10 -4.87 -8.39
C MET A 314 -13.76 -5.55 -8.67
N LEU A 315 -12.63 -4.89 -8.39
CA LEU A 315 -11.30 -5.51 -8.48
C LEU A 315 -11.08 -6.59 -7.42
N ILE A 316 -11.54 -6.35 -6.20
CA ILE A 316 -11.50 -7.36 -5.12
C ILE A 316 -12.32 -8.59 -5.53
N ASP A 317 -13.56 -8.38 -6.00
CA ASP A 317 -14.46 -9.44 -6.44
C ASP A 317 -13.90 -10.17 -7.70
N LEU A 318 -13.19 -9.47 -8.60
CA LEU A 318 -12.48 -10.09 -9.72
C LEU A 318 -11.41 -11.05 -9.24
N LYS A 319 -10.55 -10.60 -8.33
CA LYS A 319 -9.47 -11.43 -7.78
C LYS A 319 -10.04 -12.71 -7.15
N ASP A 320 -11.09 -12.59 -6.32
CA ASP A 320 -11.73 -13.74 -5.68
C ASP A 320 -12.30 -14.73 -6.72
N ARG A 321 -12.97 -14.25 -7.78
CA ARG A 321 -13.50 -15.12 -8.84
C ARG A 321 -12.37 -15.83 -9.59
N VAL A 322 -11.31 -15.11 -9.95
CA VAL A 322 -10.15 -15.68 -10.65
C VAL A 322 -9.49 -16.75 -9.78
N LEU A 323 -9.20 -16.47 -8.53
CA LEU A 323 -8.55 -17.43 -7.64
C LEU A 323 -9.46 -18.61 -7.27
N SER A 324 -10.77 -18.47 -7.47
CA SER A 324 -11.75 -19.58 -7.39
C SER A 324 -11.90 -20.38 -8.69
N GLY A 325 -11.05 -20.13 -9.70
CA GLY A 325 -10.97 -20.90 -10.94
C GLY A 325 -11.78 -20.34 -12.12
N ALA A 326 -12.22 -19.07 -12.06
CA ALA A 326 -12.86 -18.43 -13.22
C ALA A 326 -11.84 -18.14 -14.32
N ASP A 327 -12.31 -18.14 -15.59
CA ASP A 327 -11.48 -17.86 -16.75
C ASP A 327 -10.92 -16.44 -16.75
N VAL A 328 -9.61 -16.31 -16.67
CA VAL A 328 -8.89 -15.04 -16.50
C VAL A 328 -9.17 -14.08 -17.64
N GLU A 329 -9.06 -14.55 -18.90
CA GLU A 329 -9.25 -13.73 -20.10
C GLU A 329 -10.64 -13.07 -20.11
N THR A 330 -11.65 -13.85 -19.79
CA THR A 330 -13.05 -13.42 -19.76
C THR A 330 -13.31 -12.46 -18.60
N GLU A 331 -12.93 -12.83 -17.38
CA GLU A 331 -13.30 -12.08 -16.17
C GLU A 331 -12.53 -10.76 -16.05
N VAL A 332 -11.23 -10.75 -16.38
CA VAL A 332 -10.41 -9.52 -16.36
C VAL A 332 -10.92 -8.52 -17.40
N THR A 333 -11.16 -8.98 -18.65
CA THR A 333 -11.69 -8.11 -19.71
C THR A 333 -13.10 -7.56 -19.38
N LYS A 334 -13.98 -8.40 -18.88
CA LYS A 334 -15.34 -8.03 -18.48
C LYS A 334 -15.31 -6.98 -17.37
N THR A 335 -14.55 -7.24 -16.30
CA THR A 335 -14.50 -6.35 -15.13
C THR A 335 -13.92 -4.98 -15.50
N GLN A 336 -12.86 -4.91 -16.31
CA GLN A 336 -12.36 -3.64 -16.81
C GLN A 336 -13.42 -2.84 -17.57
N ASN A 337 -14.17 -3.51 -18.45
CA ASN A 337 -15.23 -2.84 -19.23
C ASN A 337 -16.36 -2.34 -18.34
N GLU A 338 -16.77 -3.10 -17.34
CA GLU A 338 -17.78 -2.71 -16.36
C GLU A 338 -17.32 -1.52 -15.51
N ILE A 339 -16.07 -1.53 -15.02
CA ILE A 339 -15.49 -0.38 -14.31
C ILE A 339 -15.46 0.85 -15.21
N ASN A 340 -15.03 0.73 -16.46
CA ASN A 340 -15.02 1.85 -17.41
C ASN A 340 -16.41 2.37 -17.79
N GLN A 341 -17.45 1.59 -17.59
CA GLN A 341 -18.84 2.09 -17.71
C GLN A 341 -19.30 2.82 -16.44
N LEU A 342 -18.84 2.37 -15.29
CA LEU A 342 -19.20 2.89 -13.98
C LEU A 342 -18.58 4.28 -13.71
N ILE A 343 -17.32 4.49 -14.09
CA ILE A 343 -16.52 5.69 -13.81
C ILE A 343 -16.58 6.76 -14.93
N LYS A 344 -17.58 6.68 -15.80
CA LYS A 344 -17.79 7.65 -16.91
C LYS A 344 -18.17 9.03 -16.43
#